data_81632a161a2c40a35c400cc06ea49fde
#
_entry.id   81632a161a2c40a35c400cc06ea49fde
#
_cell.length_a   1.000
_cell.length_b   1.000
_cell.length_c   1.000
_cell.angle_alpha   90.00
_cell.angle_beta   90.00
_cell.angle_gamma   90.00
#
_symmetry.space_group_name_H-M   'P 1'
#
loop_
_entity.id
_entity.type
_entity.pdbx_description
1 polymer ?
#
loop_
_entity_poly.entity_id
_entity_poly.type
_entity_poly.pdbx_seq_one_letter_code
_entity_poly.pdbx_strand_id
1 'polypeptide(L)'
;TLISDISSKAIGQSISIVAHSMGGLVVRDTMRLHWDNWNQFISRKDSRVILLGTPWMGSHLIMQVFTGHLSRVRQLNLLDTHHTKEELIRVFNAYPGLYDLLPVPKGSDSFETPEFWEQINSELNSDKIQIPPLLDYFKKYKNEIQSFKPNLDNLYYLAGKDDLTTCAYRIRKTIFGKKLQYLGTPEGDGSVTWSLGIPKNLPAERIYFAHNTEHGNLANDEKLFEGIRDLLT
;
A
#
# COMPACT_ATOMS: atom_id res chain seq x y z
N THR A 1 -3.21 -21.20 11.84
CA THR A 1 -2.97 -20.34 10.66
C THR A 1 -2.22 -21.11 9.58
N LEU A 2 -2.29 -20.65 8.32
CA LEU A 2 -1.54 -21.27 7.21
C LEU A 2 -0.04 -21.35 7.52
N ILE A 3 0.54 -20.30 8.12
CA ILE A 3 1.96 -20.28 8.52
C ILE A 3 2.27 -21.39 9.54
N SER A 4 1.43 -21.57 10.57
CA SER A 4 1.65 -22.63 11.56
C SER A 4 1.49 -24.02 10.95
N ASP A 5 0.53 -24.19 10.04
CA ASP A 5 0.29 -25.47 9.35
C ASP A 5 1.45 -25.85 8.42
N ILE A 6 1.98 -24.86 7.68
CA ILE A 6 3.17 -25.06 6.85
C ILE A 6 4.40 -25.34 7.71
N SER A 7 4.62 -24.53 8.77
CA SER A 7 5.76 -24.68 9.67
C SER A 7 5.82 -26.07 10.35
N SER A 8 4.66 -26.63 10.70
CA SER A 8 4.59 -27.97 11.29
C SER A 8 4.89 -29.10 10.30
N LYS A 9 4.65 -28.87 9.01
CA LYS A 9 4.88 -29.86 7.94
C LYS A 9 6.28 -29.75 7.32
N ALA A 10 6.91 -28.58 7.36
CA ALA A 10 8.21 -28.29 6.77
C ALA A 10 9.36 -28.56 7.77
N ILE A 11 9.38 -29.76 8.36
CA ILE A 11 10.45 -30.16 9.29
C ILE A 11 11.76 -30.31 8.50
N GLY A 12 12.78 -29.53 8.89
CA GLY A 12 14.09 -29.54 8.22
C GLY A 12 14.13 -28.88 6.83
N GLN A 13 13.05 -28.18 6.44
CA GLN A 13 12.99 -27.42 5.19
C GLN A 13 12.98 -25.91 5.48
N SER A 14 13.60 -25.12 4.59
CA SER A 14 13.47 -23.67 4.62
C SER A 14 12.05 -23.24 4.22
N ILE A 15 11.57 -22.16 4.84
CA ILE A 15 10.27 -21.56 4.49
C ILE A 15 10.53 -20.10 4.14
N SER A 16 10.08 -19.70 2.95
CA SER A 16 10.20 -18.33 2.51
C SER A 16 8.85 -17.78 2.07
N ILE A 17 8.63 -16.48 2.33
CA ILE A 17 7.46 -15.74 1.91
C ILE A 17 7.93 -14.66 0.93
N VAL A 18 7.39 -14.66 -0.28
CA VAL A 18 7.54 -13.56 -1.24
C VAL A 18 6.18 -12.92 -1.40
N ALA A 19 6.07 -11.63 -1.10
CA ALA A 19 4.81 -10.91 -1.12
C ALA A 19 4.93 -9.63 -1.94
N HIS A 20 4.09 -9.49 -2.96
CA HIS A 20 4.04 -8.31 -3.83
C HIS A 20 2.89 -7.39 -3.42
N SER A 21 3.15 -6.07 -3.39
CA SER A 21 2.12 -5.05 -3.22
C SER A 21 1.28 -5.26 -1.95
N MET A 22 -0.04 -5.30 -2.07
CA MET A 22 -0.99 -5.56 -0.98
C MET A 22 -0.74 -6.90 -0.27
N GLY A 23 -0.11 -7.88 -0.94
CA GLY A 23 0.28 -9.14 -0.30
C GLY A 23 1.18 -8.95 0.92
N GLY A 24 2.02 -7.90 0.92
CA GLY A 24 2.83 -7.54 2.07
C GLY A 24 2.04 -6.97 3.25
N LEU A 25 0.84 -6.39 3.02
CA LEU A 25 -0.07 -6.02 4.11
C LEU A 25 -0.66 -7.26 4.78
N VAL A 26 -0.94 -8.31 4.01
CA VAL A 26 -1.36 -9.62 4.56
C VAL A 26 -0.25 -10.17 5.47
N VAL A 27 1.02 -10.07 5.06
CA VAL A 27 2.17 -10.45 5.90
C VAL A 27 2.20 -9.61 7.18
N ARG A 28 2.10 -8.28 7.06
CA ARG A 28 2.09 -7.37 8.22
C ARG A 28 0.95 -7.68 9.19
N ASP A 29 -0.25 -7.92 8.69
CA ASP A 29 -1.41 -8.21 9.52
C ASP A 29 -1.35 -9.62 10.11
N THR A 30 -0.76 -10.59 9.43
CA THR A 30 -0.43 -11.89 10.00
C THR A 30 0.55 -11.75 11.17
N MET A 31 1.59 -10.93 11.00
CA MET A 31 2.55 -10.60 12.06
C MET A 31 1.85 -9.97 13.28
N ARG A 32 0.93 -9.03 13.03
CA ARG A 32 0.20 -8.31 14.07
C ARG A 32 -0.84 -9.18 14.80
N LEU A 33 -1.63 -9.95 14.04
CA LEU A 33 -2.76 -10.72 14.57
C LEU A 33 -2.36 -12.08 15.12
N HIS A 34 -1.22 -12.63 14.70
CA HIS A 34 -0.72 -13.96 15.04
C HIS A 34 0.73 -13.91 15.48
N TRP A 35 1.02 -13.03 16.44
CA TRP A 35 2.37 -12.69 16.89
C TRP A 35 3.24 -13.88 17.27
N ASP A 36 2.71 -14.82 18.06
CA ASP A 36 3.47 -16.00 18.51
C ASP A 36 3.83 -16.92 17.34
N ASN A 37 2.88 -17.19 16.46
CA ASN A 37 3.12 -18.00 15.26
C ASN A 37 4.11 -17.31 14.31
N TRP A 38 4.02 -15.97 14.19
CA TRP A 38 4.97 -15.20 13.41
C TRP A 38 6.38 -15.29 13.99
N ASN A 39 6.55 -15.08 15.29
CA ASN A 39 7.85 -15.14 15.93
C ASN A 39 8.46 -16.53 15.85
N GLN A 40 7.67 -17.59 16.01
CA GLN A 40 8.13 -18.95 15.81
C GLN A 40 8.61 -19.20 14.37
N PHE A 41 7.92 -18.66 13.37
CA PHE A 41 8.31 -18.74 11.96
C PHE A 41 9.58 -17.94 11.69
N ILE A 42 9.61 -16.66 12.05
CA ILE A 42 10.68 -15.74 11.66
C ILE A 42 12.00 -16.00 12.43
N SER A 43 11.94 -16.62 13.61
CA SER A 43 13.11 -17.02 14.39
C SER A 43 13.85 -18.23 13.80
N ARG A 44 13.28 -18.92 12.84
CA ARG A 44 13.98 -20.01 12.12
C ARG A 44 15.14 -19.40 11.34
N LYS A 45 16.31 -20.00 11.46
CA LYS A 45 17.54 -19.53 10.79
C LYS A 45 17.39 -19.46 9.26
N ASP A 46 16.56 -20.32 8.70
CA ASP A 46 16.32 -20.52 7.29
C ASP A 46 15.02 -19.85 6.78
N SER A 47 14.32 -19.09 7.63
CA SER A 47 13.15 -18.31 7.18
C SER A 47 13.59 -17.06 6.43
N ARG A 48 12.83 -16.69 5.40
CA ARG A 48 13.02 -15.44 4.64
C ARG A 48 11.67 -14.83 4.30
N VAL A 49 11.61 -13.50 4.35
CA VAL A 49 10.44 -12.73 3.90
C VAL A 49 10.92 -11.65 2.95
N ILE A 50 10.43 -11.65 1.73
CA ILE A 50 10.76 -10.64 0.72
C ILE A 50 9.49 -9.89 0.36
N LEU A 51 9.48 -8.60 0.61
CA LEU A 51 8.40 -7.68 0.25
C LEU A 51 8.78 -6.94 -1.03
N LEU A 52 7.96 -7.06 -2.07
CA LEU A 52 8.15 -6.41 -3.35
C LEU A 52 7.17 -5.24 -3.47
N GLY A 53 7.64 -4.00 -3.39
CA GLY A 53 6.82 -2.80 -3.54
C GLY A 53 5.64 -2.72 -2.57
N THR A 54 5.73 -3.34 -1.41
CA THR A 54 4.65 -3.34 -0.42
C THR A 54 4.37 -1.95 0.11
N PRO A 55 3.12 -1.46 0.08
CA PRO A 55 2.73 -0.18 0.69
C PRO A 55 2.61 -0.32 2.20
N TRP A 56 3.73 -0.51 2.92
CA TRP A 56 3.77 -0.83 4.35
C TRP A 56 2.98 0.13 5.24
N MET A 57 3.00 1.42 4.88
CA MET A 57 2.24 2.49 5.52
C MET A 57 1.20 3.11 4.58
N GLY A 58 0.78 2.36 3.55
CA GLY A 58 -0.20 2.81 2.57
C GLY A 58 0.39 3.48 1.32
N SER A 59 -0.49 4.05 0.51
CA SER A 59 -0.13 4.75 -0.74
C SER A 59 -1.07 5.91 -1.01
N HIS A 60 -0.53 7.07 -1.39
CA HIS A 60 -1.31 8.23 -1.84
C HIS A 60 -2.07 7.97 -3.15
N LEU A 61 -1.69 6.95 -3.91
CA LEU A 61 -2.44 6.55 -5.12
C LEU A 61 -3.90 6.21 -4.80
N ILE A 62 -4.17 5.68 -3.60
CA ILE A 62 -5.51 5.30 -3.18
C ILE A 62 -6.45 6.50 -3.05
N MET A 63 -5.95 7.68 -2.72
CA MET A 63 -6.72 8.92 -2.77
C MET A 63 -7.32 9.17 -4.17
N GLN A 64 -6.60 8.79 -5.23
CA GLN A 64 -7.12 8.91 -6.59
C GLN A 64 -8.28 7.93 -6.87
N VAL A 65 -8.34 6.80 -6.19
CA VAL A 65 -9.49 5.87 -6.25
C VAL A 65 -10.70 6.51 -5.60
N PHE A 66 -10.59 6.94 -4.34
CA PHE A 66 -11.69 7.54 -3.58
C PHE A 66 -12.25 8.82 -4.21
N THR A 67 -11.40 9.59 -4.89
CA THR A 67 -11.81 10.81 -5.58
C THR A 67 -12.15 10.59 -7.07
N GLY A 68 -12.03 9.36 -7.56
CA GLY A 68 -12.28 9.00 -8.95
C GLY A 68 -11.32 9.64 -9.96
N HIS A 69 -10.09 9.96 -9.54
CA HIS A 69 -9.05 10.54 -10.40
C HIS A 69 -8.09 9.50 -10.98
N LEU A 70 -8.10 8.26 -10.48
CA LEU A 70 -7.26 7.20 -11.02
C LEU A 70 -7.62 6.91 -12.48
N SER A 71 -6.61 6.83 -13.35
CA SER A 71 -6.81 6.59 -14.79
C SER A 71 -7.56 5.29 -15.06
N ARG A 72 -7.27 4.22 -14.31
CA ARG A 72 -7.97 2.92 -14.42
C ARG A 72 -9.46 3.03 -14.04
N VAL A 73 -9.81 3.81 -13.03
CA VAL A 73 -11.24 4.07 -12.69
C VAL A 73 -11.93 4.81 -13.81
N ARG A 74 -11.25 5.77 -14.45
CA ARG A 74 -11.80 6.48 -15.63
C ARG A 74 -11.97 5.54 -16.83
N GLN A 75 -11.01 4.64 -17.07
CA GLN A 75 -11.10 3.64 -18.14
C GLN A 75 -12.27 2.67 -17.92
N LEU A 76 -12.44 2.18 -16.67
CA LEU A 76 -13.60 1.34 -16.32
C LEU A 76 -14.91 2.08 -16.57
N ASN A 77 -15.03 3.34 -16.18
CA ASN A 77 -16.22 4.15 -16.42
C ASN A 77 -16.50 4.39 -17.91
N LEU A 78 -15.47 4.43 -18.77
CA LEU A 78 -15.65 4.54 -20.22
C LEU A 78 -16.13 3.24 -20.86
N LEU A 79 -15.80 2.10 -20.26
CA LEU A 79 -16.19 0.76 -20.74
C LEU A 79 -17.53 0.31 -20.15
N ASP A 80 -17.88 0.81 -18.98
CA ASP A 80 -19.13 0.49 -18.29
C ASP A 80 -20.23 1.46 -18.74
N THR A 81 -21.11 0.98 -19.61
CA THR A 81 -22.25 1.76 -20.13
C THR A 81 -23.46 1.75 -19.20
N HIS A 82 -23.41 0.98 -18.11
CA HIS A 82 -24.54 0.76 -17.19
C HIS A 82 -24.43 1.53 -15.87
N HIS A 83 -23.21 1.84 -15.44
CA HIS A 83 -22.95 2.51 -14.16
C HIS A 83 -22.26 3.85 -14.35
N THR A 84 -22.63 4.80 -13.50
CA THR A 84 -21.95 6.09 -13.42
C THR A 84 -20.60 5.95 -12.71
N LYS A 85 -19.73 6.92 -12.90
CA LYS A 85 -18.45 6.99 -12.17
C LYS A 85 -18.66 6.98 -10.65
N GLU A 86 -19.68 7.68 -10.18
CA GLU A 86 -20.06 7.79 -8.78
C GLU A 86 -20.50 6.44 -8.20
N GLU A 87 -21.21 5.63 -8.98
CA GLU A 87 -21.61 4.27 -8.60
C GLU A 87 -20.40 3.34 -8.51
N LEU A 88 -19.48 3.41 -9.47
CA LEU A 88 -18.23 2.65 -9.43
C LEU A 88 -17.37 3.01 -8.20
N ILE A 89 -17.24 4.31 -7.88
CA ILE A 89 -16.53 4.77 -6.68
C ILE A 89 -17.23 4.24 -5.42
N ARG A 90 -18.57 4.20 -5.39
CA ARG A 90 -19.33 3.65 -4.26
C ARG A 90 -19.02 2.18 -4.04
N VAL A 91 -18.92 1.40 -5.12
CA VAL A 91 -18.51 0.00 -5.03
C VAL A 91 -17.12 -0.12 -4.42
N PHE A 92 -16.13 0.63 -4.91
CA PHE A 92 -14.77 0.60 -4.35
C PHE A 92 -14.75 1.02 -2.88
N ASN A 93 -15.50 2.07 -2.51
CA ASN A 93 -15.56 2.56 -1.14
C ASN A 93 -16.22 1.58 -0.14
N ALA A 94 -16.85 0.52 -0.62
CA ALA A 94 -17.41 -0.54 0.25
C ALA A 94 -16.38 -1.60 0.66
N TYR A 95 -15.16 -1.61 0.07
CA TYR A 95 -14.16 -2.64 0.36
C TYR A 95 -13.18 -2.19 1.46
N PRO A 96 -13.15 -2.85 2.64
CA PRO A 96 -12.23 -2.51 3.73
C PRO A 96 -10.76 -2.51 3.31
N GLY A 97 -10.33 -3.45 2.47
CA GLY A 97 -8.95 -3.55 2.01
C GLY A 97 -8.42 -2.33 1.24
N LEU A 98 -9.30 -1.46 0.70
CA LEU A 98 -8.86 -0.18 0.13
C LEU A 98 -8.49 0.84 1.21
N TYR A 99 -9.14 0.78 2.37
CA TYR A 99 -8.79 1.64 3.50
C TYR A 99 -7.47 1.22 4.13
N ASP A 100 -7.15 -0.08 4.12
CA ASP A 100 -5.87 -0.58 4.60
C ASP A 100 -4.69 -0.07 3.75
N LEU A 101 -4.97 0.33 2.52
CA LEU A 101 -4.02 0.94 1.59
C LEU A 101 -3.95 2.47 1.69
N LEU A 102 -4.86 3.14 2.42
CA LEU A 102 -4.75 4.60 2.64
C LEU A 102 -3.48 4.92 3.44
N PRO A 103 -2.84 6.07 3.17
CA PRO A 103 -1.65 6.47 3.92
C PRO A 103 -1.89 6.55 5.42
N VAL A 104 -0.95 6.03 6.21
CA VAL A 104 -0.94 6.02 7.67
C VAL A 104 0.24 6.85 8.22
N PRO A 105 0.64 7.99 7.64
CA PRO A 105 1.73 8.79 8.17
C PRO A 105 1.31 9.47 9.48
N LYS A 106 2.29 9.78 10.30
CA LYS A 106 2.08 10.74 11.38
C LYS A 106 2.09 12.13 10.76
N GLY A 107 0.97 12.86 10.84
CA GLY A 107 0.90 14.22 10.29
C GLY A 107 -0.52 14.73 10.06
N SER A 108 -0.64 15.76 9.24
CA SER A 108 -1.81 16.64 9.09
C SER A 108 -3.00 16.04 8.32
N ASP A 109 -2.80 14.95 7.58
CA ASP A 109 -3.88 14.40 6.75
C ASP A 109 -4.73 13.44 7.58
N SER A 110 -5.93 13.90 7.90
CA SER A 110 -6.92 13.15 8.69
C SER A 110 -7.89 12.41 7.76
N PHE A 111 -7.36 11.53 6.88
CA PHE A 111 -8.17 10.74 5.95
C PHE A 111 -9.28 9.94 6.64
N GLU A 112 -9.13 9.70 7.94
CA GLU A 112 -10.07 8.97 8.79
C GLU A 112 -11.23 9.82 9.31
N THR A 113 -11.31 11.11 8.95
CA THR A 113 -12.39 11.99 9.43
C THR A 113 -13.28 12.48 8.29
N PRO A 114 -14.61 12.56 8.50
CA PRO A 114 -15.52 13.16 7.53
C PRO A 114 -15.15 14.58 7.15
N GLU A 115 -14.70 15.38 8.12
CA GLU A 115 -14.33 16.80 7.97
C GLU A 115 -13.24 17.00 6.92
N PHE A 116 -12.30 16.07 6.82
CA PHE A 116 -11.27 16.09 5.79
C PHE A 116 -11.89 16.04 4.37
N TRP A 117 -12.83 15.14 4.13
CA TRP A 117 -13.49 14.97 2.83
C TRP A 117 -14.44 16.12 2.51
N GLU A 118 -15.15 16.62 3.53
CA GLU A 118 -16.02 17.80 3.42
C GLU A 118 -15.19 19.04 3.09
N GLN A 119 -14.03 19.21 3.72
CA GLN A 119 -13.13 20.33 3.43
C GLN A 119 -12.67 20.30 1.96
N ILE A 120 -12.26 19.14 1.44
CA ILE A 120 -11.87 19.01 0.03
C ILE A 120 -13.05 19.42 -0.88
N ASN A 121 -14.25 18.93 -0.63
CA ASN A 121 -15.45 19.30 -1.39
C ASN A 121 -15.74 20.80 -1.31
N SER A 122 -15.70 21.39 -0.11
CA SER A 122 -15.89 22.82 0.10
C SER A 122 -14.84 23.65 -0.65
N GLU A 123 -13.58 23.27 -0.57
CA GLU A 123 -12.50 23.97 -1.29
C GLU A 123 -12.61 23.86 -2.81
N LEU A 124 -13.15 22.74 -3.30
CA LEU A 124 -13.40 22.53 -4.75
C LEU A 124 -14.70 23.20 -5.23
N ASN A 125 -15.54 23.73 -4.32
CA ASN A 125 -16.92 24.14 -4.58
C ASN A 125 -17.71 23.00 -5.27
N SER A 126 -17.62 21.79 -4.72
CA SER A 126 -18.17 20.55 -5.31
C SER A 126 -18.62 19.61 -4.20
N ASP A 127 -19.65 18.82 -4.48
CA ASP A 127 -20.15 17.72 -3.66
C ASP A 127 -19.86 16.33 -4.27
N LYS A 128 -19.01 16.31 -5.31
CA LYS A 128 -18.77 15.11 -6.10
C LYS A 128 -17.89 14.05 -5.43
N ILE A 129 -17.06 14.44 -4.46
CA ILE A 129 -16.26 13.47 -3.72
C ILE A 129 -17.13 12.93 -2.59
N GLN A 130 -17.43 11.64 -2.66
CA GLN A 130 -18.21 10.97 -1.64
C GLN A 130 -17.39 10.81 -0.36
N ILE A 131 -18.02 11.05 0.79
CA ILE A 131 -17.41 10.73 2.08
C ILE A 131 -17.34 9.20 2.20
N PRO A 132 -16.14 8.62 2.37
CA PRO A 132 -16.00 7.17 2.45
C PRO A 132 -16.75 6.60 3.66
N PRO A 133 -17.53 5.49 3.50
CA PRO A 133 -18.40 5.00 4.57
C PRO A 133 -17.68 4.25 5.71
N LEU A 134 -16.42 3.80 5.50
CA LEU A 134 -15.69 2.99 6.48
C LEU A 134 -14.59 3.77 7.22
N LEU A 135 -14.82 5.08 7.49
CA LEU A 135 -13.82 5.92 8.15
C LEU A 135 -13.51 5.46 9.59
N ASP A 136 -14.51 5.01 10.35
CA ASP A 136 -14.31 4.48 11.71
C ASP A 136 -13.46 3.20 11.69
N TYR A 137 -13.68 2.33 10.70
CA TYR A 137 -12.82 1.18 10.46
C TYR A 137 -11.39 1.61 10.21
N PHE A 138 -11.18 2.56 9.29
CA PHE A 138 -9.84 3.05 8.94
C PHE A 138 -9.17 3.73 10.14
N LYS A 139 -9.88 4.53 10.92
CA LYS A 139 -9.38 5.17 12.13
C LYS A 139 -8.84 4.14 13.14
N LYS A 140 -9.61 3.09 13.38
CA LYS A 140 -9.18 1.98 14.25
C LYS A 140 -7.93 1.30 13.70
N TYR A 141 -7.97 0.90 12.44
CA TYR A 141 -6.85 0.24 11.75
C TYR A 141 -5.58 1.10 11.77
N LYS A 142 -5.70 2.40 11.43
CA LYS A 142 -4.60 3.37 11.48
C LYS A 142 -3.92 3.40 12.85
N ASN A 143 -4.69 3.48 13.93
CA ASN A 143 -4.17 3.50 15.30
C ASN A 143 -3.44 2.21 15.65
N GLU A 144 -3.97 1.06 15.25
CA GLU A 144 -3.35 -0.24 15.44
C GLU A 144 -2.01 -0.34 14.71
N ILE A 145 -1.96 0.09 13.43
CA ILE A 145 -0.72 0.07 12.63
C ILE A 145 0.33 1.05 13.16
N GLN A 146 -0.07 2.23 13.63
CA GLN A 146 0.86 3.23 14.18
C GLN A 146 1.49 2.79 15.51
N SER A 147 0.76 2.00 16.31
CA SER A 147 1.24 1.46 17.59
C SER A 147 1.98 0.12 17.44
N PHE A 148 1.81 -0.56 16.32
CA PHE A 148 2.40 -1.87 16.08
C PHE A 148 3.91 -1.79 15.94
N LYS A 149 4.60 -2.70 16.65
CA LYS A 149 6.07 -2.87 16.58
C LYS A 149 6.36 -4.20 15.88
N PRO A 150 6.63 -4.20 14.58
CA PRO A 150 6.87 -5.43 13.83
C PRO A 150 8.21 -6.07 14.23
N ASN A 151 8.25 -7.40 14.18
CA ASN A 151 9.51 -8.15 14.15
C ASN A 151 9.94 -8.28 12.67
N LEU A 152 11.00 -7.56 12.29
CA LEU A 152 11.52 -7.48 10.93
C LEU A 152 12.74 -8.38 10.69
N ASP A 153 13.00 -9.35 11.58
CA ASP A 153 14.07 -10.31 11.38
C ASP A 153 13.87 -11.08 10.08
N ASN A 154 14.96 -11.35 9.36
CA ASN A 154 14.96 -12.05 8.07
C ASN A 154 13.97 -11.48 7.02
N LEU A 155 13.54 -10.21 7.18
CA LEU A 155 12.71 -9.51 6.23
C LEU A 155 13.58 -8.61 5.34
N TYR A 156 13.31 -8.68 4.04
CA TYR A 156 13.95 -7.89 2.98
C TYR A 156 12.89 -7.11 2.22
N TYR A 157 13.26 -5.94 1.73
CA TYR A 157 12.36 -5.09 0.95
C TYR A 157 13.00 -4.76 -0.40
N LEU A 158 12.29 -5.06 -1.48
CA LEU A 158 12.65 -4.65 -2.83
C LEU A 158 11.74 -3.48 -3.26
N ALA A 159 12.33 -2.31 -3.38
CA ALA A 159 11.69 -1.08 -3.83
C ALA A 159 11.86 -0.92 -5.35
N GLY A 160 10.78 -0.72 -6.07
CA GLY A 160 10.86 -0.33 -7.47
C GLY A 160 11.17 1.17 -7.64
N LYS A 161 11.50 1.56 -8.87
CA LYS A 161 11.72 2.95 -9.25
C LYS A 161 11.03 3.27 -10.57
N ASP A 162 10.16 4.28 -10.53
CA ASP A 162 9.48 4.89 -11.66
C ASP A 162 9.74 6.41 -11.67
N ASP A 163 9.49 7.06 -12.78
CA ASP A 163 9.71 8.49 -12.95
C ASP A 163 8.80 9.34 -12.05
N LEU A 164 7.57 8.87 -11.80
CA LEU A 164 6.58 9.63 -11.05
C LEU A 164 5.67 8.75 -10.19
N THR A 165 5.79 8.89 -8.88
CA THR A 165 4.91 8.24 -7.89
C THR A 165 4.12 9.28 -7.12
N THR A 166 2.81 9.12 -6.99
CA THR A 166 1.97 10.05 -6.22
C THR A 166 2.39 10.06 -4.75
N CYS A 167 2.72 11.26 -4.24
CA CYS A 167 3.21 11.44 -2.85
C CYS A 167 2.39 12.42 -2.02
N ALA A 168 1.55 13.24 -2.65
CA ALA A 168 0.71 14.23 -1.97
C ALA A 168 -0.39 14.73 -2.92
N TYR A 169 -1.21 15.64 -2.43
CA TYR A 169 -2.20 16.37 -3.22
C TYR A 169 -2.19 17.85 -2.82
N ARG A 170 -2.77 18.69 -3.68
CA ARG A 170 -3.08 20.09 -3.38
C ARG A 170 -4.32 20.54 -4.16
N ILE A 171 -4.96 21.59 -3.70
CA ILE A 171 -6.03 22.24 -4.46
C ILE A 171 -5.42 23.45 -5.17
N ARG A 172 -5.47 23.40 -6.51
CA ARG A 172 -4.94 24.43 -7.40
C ARG A 172 -6.06 25.31 -7.95
N LYS A 173 -5.88 26.63 -7.88
CA LYS A 173 -6.72 27.60 -8.59
C LYS A 173 -6.37 27.60 -10.09
N THR A 174 -7.38 27.59 -10.94
CA THR A 174 -7.27 27.68 -12.39
C THR A 174 -8.24 28.73 -12.90
N ILE A 175 -8.14 29.11 -14.17
CA ILE A 175 -9.10 30.04 -14.82
C ILE A 175 -10.53 29.46 -14.88
N PHE A 176 -10.69 28.14 -14.77
CA PHE A 176 -11.98 27.43 -14.76
C PHE A 176 -12.44 27.02 -13.36
N GLY A 177 -11.86 27.58 -12.28
CA GLY A 177 -12.16 27.26 -10.90
C GLY A 177 -11.03 26.50 -10.21
N LYS A 178 -11.35 25.83 -9.10
CA LYS A 178 -10.39 25.05 -8.33
C LYS A 178 -10.38 23.58 -8.79
N LYS A 179 -9.21 22.93 -8.77
CA LYS A 179 -9.04 21.51 -9.12
C LYS A 179 -8.12 20.82 -8.13
N LEU A 180 -8.44 19.57 -7.80
CA LEU A 180 -7.56 18.67 -7.07
C LEU A 180 -6.41 18.25 -7.98
N GLN A 181 -5.18 18.51 -7.57
CA GLN A 181 -3.96 18.14 -8.26
C GLN A 181 -3.14 17.21 -7.37
N TYR A 182 -2.75 16.06 -7.92
CA TYR A 182 -1.83 15.14 -7.28
C TYR A 182 -0.40 15.55 -7.58
N LEU A 183 0.46 15.45 -6.57
CA LEU A 183 1.89 15.72 -6.66
C LEU A 183 2.65 14.41 -6.71
N GLY A 184 3.75 14.40 -7.43
CA GLY A 184 4.56 13.21 -7.60
C GLY A 184 6.01 13.42 -7.17
N THR A 185 6.68 12.32 -6.91
CA THR A 185 8.11 12.21 -6.60
C THR A 185 8.73 11.08 -7.43
N PRO A 186 10.03 11.15 -7.77
CA PRO A 186 10.75 10.03 -8.37
C PRO A 186 11.16 8.96 -7.34
N GLU A 187 10.86 9.17 -6.05
CA GLU A 187 11.17 8.25 -4.95
C GLU A 187 10.04 7.26 -4.73
N GLY A 188 9.84 6.33 -5.68
CA GLY A 188 8.81 5.31 -5.66
C GLY A 188 8.72 4.56 -6.97
N ASP A 189 7.78 3.63 -7.06
CA ASP A 189 7.60 2.66 -8.14
C ASP A 189 6.39 2.93 -9.05
N GLY A 190 5.85 4.15 -9.02
CA GLY A 190 4.62 4.56 -9.72
C GLY A 190 3.35 4.38 -8.89
N SER A 191 3.37 3.51 -7.88
CA SER A 191 2.22 3.24 -6.99
C SER A 191 2.53 3.54 -5.52
N VAL A 192 3.71 3.19 -5.05
CA VAL A 192 4.13 3.28 -3.65
C VAL A 192 5.40 4.11 -3.54
N THR A 193 5.38 5.17 -2.73
CA THR A 193 6.59 5.92 -2.41
C THR A 193 7.49 5.12 -1.46
N TRP A 194 8.81 5.27 -1.57
CA TRP A 194 9.74 4.60 -0.66
C TRP A 194 9.47 4.94 0.80
N SER A 195 9.07 6.19 1.08
CA SER A 195 8.76 6.66 2.44
C SER A 195 7.56 5.97 3.09
N LEU A 196 6.58 5.51 2.30
CA LEU A 196 5.41 4.75 2.78
C LEU A 196 5.57 3.25 2.60
N GLY A 197 6.41 2.82 1.66
CA GLY A 197 6.62 1.40 1.37
C GLY A 197 7.61 0.74 2.31
N ILE A 198 8.77 1.35 2.53
CA ILE A 198 9.85 0.74 3.29
C ILE A 198 9.54 0.79 4.80
N PRO A 199 9.55 -0.35 5.53
CA PRO A 199 9.38 -0.36 6.98
C PRO A 199 10.43 0.49 7.68
N LYS A 200 10.02 1.40 8.55
CA LYS A 200 10.87 2.45 9.14
C LYS A 200 12.14 1.93 9.84
N ASN A 201 12.08 0.78 10.46
CA ASN A 201 13.20 0.21 11.22
C ASN A 201 13.89 -0.94 10.49
N LEU A 202 13.63 -1.11 9.20
CA LEU A 202 14.33 -2.12 8.41
C LEU A 202 15.78 -1.67 8.17
N PRO A 203 16.79 -2.50 8.47
CA PRO A 203 18.19 -2.19 8.21
C PRO A 203 18.45 -1.90 6.72
N ALA A 204 19.33 -0.94 6.45
CA ALA A 204 19.61 -0.49 5.07
C ALA A 204 20.15 -1.62 4.18
N GLU A 205 20.91 -2.54 4.73
CA GLU A 205 21.46 -3.72 4.03
C GLU A 205 20.39 -4.74 3.61
N ARG A 206 19.16 -4.56 4.06
CA ARG A 206 18.01 -5.39 3.68
C ARG A 206 17.03 -4.67 2.75
N ILE A 207 17.43 -3.50 2.25
CA ILE A 207 16.64 -2.69 1.32
C ILE A 207 17.35 -2.67 -0.02
N TYR A 208 16.65 -3.13 -1.06
CA TYR A 208 17.16 -3.18 -2.43
C TYR A 208 16.32 -2.31 -3.34
N PHE A 209 16.94 -1.72 -4.36
CA PHE A 209 16.27 -0.83 -5.31
C PHE A 209 16.36 -1.42 -6.72
N ALA A 210 15.21 -1.72 -7.31
CA ALA A 210 15.08 -2.15 -8.69
C ALA A 210 14.97 -0.92 -9.59
N HIS A 211 16.06 -0.55 -10.25
CA HIS A 211 16.09 0.59 -11.17
C HIS A 211 15.26 0.30 -12.43
N ASN A 212 14.48 1.30 -12.88
CA ASN A 212 13.64 1.24 -14.07
C ASN A 212 12.59 0.10 -14.02
N THR A 213 12.15 -0.27 -12.82
CA THR A 213 11.13 -1.28 -12.61
C THR A 213 9.97 -0.66 -11.88
N GLU A 214 8.85 -0.49 -12.58
CA GLU A 214 7.60 -0.01 -12.02
C GLU A 214 6.93 -1.07 -11.14
N HIS A 215 5.98 -0.64 -10.32
CA HIS A 215 5.26 -1.45 -9.33
C HIS A 215 4.73 -2.79 -9.87
N GLY A 216 4.04 -2.75 -11.02
CA GLY A 216 3.42 -3.94 -11.63
C GLY A 216 4.43 -4.97 -12.12
N ASN A 217 5.68 -4.57 -12.36
CA ASN A 217 6.71 -5.42 -12.92
C ASN A 217 7.64 -6.03 -11.86
N LEU A 218 7.58 -5.58 -10.60
CA LEU A 218 8.47 -6.10 -9.54
C LEU A 218 8.42 -7.61 -9.35
N ALA A 219 7.28 -8.24 -9.61
CA ALA A 219 7.13 -9.69 -9.53
C ALA A 219 7.29 -10.42 -10.88
N ASN A 220 7.46 -9.67 -11.99
CA ASN A 220 7.49 -10.23 -13.36
C ASN A 220 8.76 -9.88 -14.14
N ASP A 221 9.61 -8.98 -13.65
CA ASP A 221 10.86 -8.62 -14.31
C ASP A 221 11.91 -9.72 -14.06
N GLU A 222 12.24 -10.47 -15.10
CA GLU A 222 13.21 -11.57 -15.05
C GLU A 222 14.59 -11.14 -14.53
N LYS A 223 14.96 -9.86 -14.73
CA LYS A 223 16.22 -9.30 -14.21
C LYS A 223 16.31 -9.32 -12.69
N LEU A 224 15.16 -9.37 -12.01
CA LEU A 224 15.10 -9.41 -10.54
C LEU A 224 15.15 -10.83 -9.98
N PHE A 225 14.86 -11.85 -10.80
CA PHE A 225 14.69 -13.23 -10.33
C PHE A 225 15.98 -13.80 -9.73
N GLU A 226 17.12 -13.47 -10.29
CA GLU A 226 18.41 -13.93 -9.75
C GLU A 226 18.64 -13.34 -8.35
N GLY A 227 18.50 -12.03 -8.20
CA GLY A 227 18.63 -11.36 -6.91
C GLY A 227 17.60 -11.84 -5.87
N ILE A 228 16.35 -12.07 -6.28
CA ILE A 228 15.31 -12.61 -5.39
C ILE A 228 15.70 -14.03 -4.94
N ARG A 229 16.17 -14.87 -5.87
CA ARG A 229 16.63 -16.25 -5.57
C ARG A 229 17.77 -16.23 -4.56
N ASP A 230 18.75 -15.32 -4.73
CA ASP A 230 19.91 -15.21 -3.86
C ASP A 230 19.51 -14.77 -2.44
N LEU A 231 18.45 -13.96 -2.30
CA LEU A 231 17.89 -13.57 -1.00
C LEU A 231 17.12 -14.73 -0.32
N LEU A 232 16.70 -15.74 -1.07
CA LEU A 232 15.96 -16.89 -0.57
C LEU A 232 16.89 -18.00 -0.03
N THR A 233 18.16 -17.98 -0.37
CA THR A 233 19.19 -18.93 0.08
C THR A 233 19.97 -18.40 1.29
#